data_f939b410fa2f582482012f08c01c4a59
#
_entry.id   f939b410fa2f582482012f08c01c4a59
#
_cell.length_a   1.000
_cell.length_b   1.000
_cell.length_c   1.000
_cell.angle_alpha   90.00
_cell.angle_beta   90.00
_cell.angle_gamma   90.00
#
_symmetry.space_group_name_H-M   'P 1'
#
loop_
_entity.id
_entity.type
_entity.pdbx_description
1 polymer ?
#
loop_
_entity_poly.entity_id
_entity_poly.type
_entity_poly.pdbx_seq_one_letter_code
_entity_poly.pdbx_strand_id
1 'polypeptide(L)'
;LREFVEAPRKIYREAKAESRLTEGLSLAELKAFALKQNGVMVTQMKSLAVDSEPMSRCAPKTKNSIDDEFGDEELRLARQAVEVLRGHNLVSVDVVVGEKAGVTARVLVPEKYAHVAYGMKMLLGELEGGVAKDPTYHIVYFTDGAFEANKKIEDLREKDIEIRLWMGQKKGEQVKIIRNSTYIGEGKKGIFQFEDWRVKAIDNEGIFLHAGVRRDHLWVYDYGSQRPELKERATIVGGLTATGKTTTLCRTFTRIPKETSEMVGDDGGVLRYDGSFTVFEPGGLYVKTDGIDIDQPEIFKAASSGNSLLENVSISKYPYLPHFSNTSKTKNGRAVVRRENLEIASKNLTVDTVHYIIILTRNPLINAISRLTAEQAVMQLIYGESVESSGGNPAEAGNFKREFFLDPFVSGNRLEHALKFYEILRENPGIRAYLANTGRIGDKDMRVDVWDSFAIYNDLLRDRIIFSERPDELWYYYPIRCDRAKLSKLRALTLFETETKDKMVKAFLMGRKRYLKAFEERWGEIPSRIKDSLRYE
;
A
#
# COMPACT_ATOMS: atom_id res chain seq x y z
N LEU A 1 -8.79 -29.51 -1.85
CA LEU A 1 -8.36 -28.16 -1.36
C LEU A 1 -8.07 -28.13 0.15
N ARG A 2 -8.68 -29.00 0.96
CA ARG A 2 -8.36 -29.14 2.39
C ARG A 2 -6.86 -29.35 2.64
N GLU A 3 -6.19 -30.09 1.77
CA GLU A 3 -4.74 -30.35 1.85
C GLU A 3 -3.91 -29.06 1.69
N PHE A 4 -4.35 -28.14 0.83
CA PHE A 4 -3.70 -26.83 0.67
C PHE A 4 -3.77 -26.01 1.96
N VAL A 5 -4.93 -25.97 2.60
CA VAL A 5 -5.18 -25.24 3.85
C VAL A 5 -4.38 -25.85 5.01
N GLU A 6 -4.22 -27.17 5.05
CA GLU A 6 -3.52 -27.87 6.12
C GLU A 6 -1.98 -27.89 5.94
N ALA A 7 -1.47 -27.60 4.74
CA ALA A 7 -0.04 -27.67 4.45
C ALA A 7 0.85 -26.86 5.41
N PRO A 8 0.56 -25.58 5.72
CA PRO A 8 1.38 -24.81 6.66
C PRO A 8 1.41 -25.39 8.07
N ARG A 9 0.27 -25.87 8.55
CA ARG A 9 0.15 -26.51 9.88
C ARG A 9 0.91 -27.82 9.94
N LYS A 10 0.88 -28.58 8.87
CA LYS A 10 1.64 -29.84 8.74
C LYS A 10 3.14 -29.55 8.77
N ILE A 11 3.62 -28.59 7.95
CA ILE A 11 5.02 -28.16 7.91
C ILE A 11 5.49 -27.74 9.32
N TYR A 12 4.71 -26.88 9.98
CA TYR A 12 5.03 -26.41 11.32
C TYR A 12 5.14 -27.54 12.34
N ARG A 13 4.16 -28.44 12.38
CA ARG A 13 4.13 -29.58 13.33
C ARG A 13 5.27 -30.56 13.11
N GLU A 14 5.55 -30.93 11.86
CA GLU A 14 6.64 -31.83 11.49
C GLU A 14 8.00 -31.22 11.87
N ALA A 15 8.24 -29.95 11.49
CA ALA A 15 9.49 -29.28 11.82
C ALA A 15 9.70 -29.13 13.34
N LYS A 16 8.65 -28.86 14.10
CA LYS A 16 8.69 -28.78 15.56
C LYS A 16 8.99 -30.13 16.21
N ALA A 17 8.31 -31.19 15.76
CA ALA A 17 8.53 -32.55 16.28
C ALA A 17 9.95 -33.07 16.00
N GLU A 18 10.56 -32.65 14.91
CA GLU A 18 11.91 -33.05 14.48
C GLU A 18 13.01 -32.07 14.95
N SER A 19 12.68 -31.11 15.83
CA SER A 19 13.60 -30.08 16.35
C SER A 19 14.31 -29.24 15.28
N ARG A 20 13.65 -29.05 14.13
CA ARG A 20 14.11 -28.21 13.01
C ARG A 20 13.47 -26.83 12.97
N LEU A 21 12.66 -26.48 13.97
CA LEU A 21 11.93 -25.21 14.03
C LEU A 21 12.56 -24.27 15.06
N THR A 22 12.95 -23.09 14.61
CA THR A 22 13.30 -21.96 15.47
C THR A 22 12.13 -20.99 15.53
N GLU A 23 11.59 -20.72 16.72
CA GLU A 23 10.42 -19.86 16.94
C GLU A 23 10.54 -19.00 18.20
N GLY A 24 9.66 -18.01 18.37
CA GLY A 24 9.58 -17.19 19.58
C GLY A 24 10.71 -16.16 19.74
N LEU A 25 11.57 -15.98 18.73
CA LEU A 25 12.68 -15.03 18.78
C LEU A 25 12.17 -13.58 18.88
N SER A 26 12.79 -12.79 19.77
CA SER A 26 12.67 -11.34 19.79
C SER A 26 13.24 -10.71 18.50
N LEU A 27 12.95 -9.44 18.24
CA LEU A 27 13.55 -8.75 17.09
C LEU A 27 15.08 -8.72 17.12
N ALA A 28 15.67 -8.55 18.30
CA ALA A 28 17.13 -8.52 18.45
C ALA A 28 17.76 -9.90 18.18
N GLU A 29 17.16 -10.97 18.70
CA GLU A 29 17.60 -12.35 18.45
C GLU A 29 17.43 -12.72 16.98
N LEU A 30 16.29 -12.35 16.36
CA LEU A 30 16.01 -12.62 14.96
C LEU A 30 16.96 -11.85 14.03
N LYS A 31 17.31 -10.61 14.38
CA LYS A 31 18.37 -9.85 13.70
C LYS A 31 19.72 -10.58 13.76
N ALA A 32 20.12 -10.98 14.95
CA ALA A 32 21.37 -11.71 15.16
C ALA A 32 21.37 -13.06 14.44
N PHE A 33 20.23 -13.72 14.35
CA PHE A 33 20.04 -14.96 13.63
C PHE A 33 20.15 -14.75 12.10
N ALA A 34 19.48 -13.74 11.56
CA ALA A 34 19.54 -13.39 10.15
C ALA A 34 20.97 -13.01 9.70
N LEU A 35 21.75 -12.35 10.57
CA LEU A 35 23.15 -11.98 10.31
C LEU A 35 24.08 -13.17 10.06
N LYS A 36 23.74 -14.34 10.56
CA LYS A 36 24.55 -15.56 10.36
C LYS A 36 24.31 -16.18 8.97
N GLN A 37 23.29 -15.72 8.25
CA GLN A 37 22.90 -16.29 6.98
C GLN A 37 23.73 -15.71 5.84
N ASN A 38 24.01 -16.54 4.81
CA ASN A 38 24.73 -16.11 3.64
C ASN A 38 23.94 -15.02 2.87
N GLY A 39 24.66 -14.02 2.34
CA GLY A 39 24.07 -12.94 1.57
C GLY A 39 23.48 -11.79 2.41
N VAL A 40 23.51 -11.89 3.74
CA VAL A 40 23.14 -10.81 4.65
C VAL A 40 24.38 -10.00 5.01
N MET A 41 24.33 -8.68 4.81
CA MET A 41 25.42 -7.75 5.10
C MET A 41 25.05 -6.80 6.23
N VAL A 42 26.05 -6.30 6.95
CA VAL A 42 25.90 -5.17 7.87
C VAL A 42 26.47 -3.93 7.22
N THR A 43 25.67 -2.88 7.10
CA THR A 43 26.13 -1.58 6.59
C THR A 43 26.96 -0.85 7.64
N GLN A 44 27.69 0.20 7.22
CA GLN A 44 28.39 1.09 8.15
C GLN A 44 27.41 1.72 9.16
N MET A 45 26.16 1.91 8.78
CA MET A 45 25.08 2.43 9.64
C MET A 45 24.50 1.36 10.59
N LYS A 46 25.06 0.13 10.59
CA LYS A 46 24.62 -1.03 11.38
C LYS A 46 23.24 -1.58 11.03
N SER A 47 22.65 -1.14 9.91
CA SER A 47 21.47 -1.76 9.34
C SER A 47 21.81 -3.07 8.64
N LEU A 48 20.84 -3.99 8.53
CA LEU A 48 20.98 -5.15 7.65
C LEU A 48 20.73 -4.76 6.20
N ALA A 49 21.49 -5.35 5.29
CA ALA A 49 21.24 -5.24 3.86
C ALA A 49 21.21 -6.63 3.24
N VAL A 50 20.20 -6.89 2.41
CA VAL A 50 19.96 -8.17 1.74
C VAL A 50 19.52 -7.94 0.30
N ASP A 51 19.74 -8.95 -0.52
CA ASP A 51 19.15 -9.04 -1.85
C ASP A 51 18.10 -10.13 -1.85
N SER A 52 16.89 -9.78 -2.28
CA SER A 52 15.82 -10.73 -2.51
C SER A 52 15.72 -11.09 -3.98
N GLU A 53 15.16 -12.26 -4.23
CA GLU A 53 14.91 -12.77 -5.56
C GLU A 53 13.46 -13.22 -5.69
N PRO A 54 12.73 -12.79 -6.73
CA PRO A 54 13.01 -11.62 -7.56
C PRO A 54 13.02 -10.32 -6.76
N MET A 55 13.62 -9.24 -7.29
CA MET A 55 13.74 -7.95 -6.58
C MET A 55 12.44 -7.14 -6.55
N SER A 56 11.31 -7.78 -6.80
CA SER A 56 10.00 -7.14 -6.82
C SER A 56 8.88 -8.16 -6.61
N ARG A 57 7.67 -7.65 -6.44
CA ARG A 57 6.48 -8.49 -6.37
C ARG A 57 6.19 -9.19 -7.70
N CYS A 58 5.79 -10.45 -7.61
CA CYS A 58 5.39 -11.27 -8.74
C CYS A 58 3.85 -11.28 -8.93
N ALA A 59 3.26 -10.11 -9.13
CA ALA A 59 1.81 -9.95 -9.26
C ALA A 59 1.18 -10.84 -10.35
N PRO A 60 1.75 -10.97 -11.58
CA PRO A 60 1.18 -11.83 -12.62
C PRO A 60 1.21 -13.33 -12.28
N LYS A 61 1.98 -13.73 -11.27
CA LYS A 61 2.10 -15.13 -10.81
C LYS A 61 1.27 -15.41 -9.55
N THR A 62 0.56 -14.40 -9.06
CA THR A 62 -0.28 -14.48 -7.87
C THR A 62 -1.71 -14.81 -8.27
N LYS A 63 -2.28 -15.90 -7.71
CA LYS A 63 -3.68 -16.26 -7.83
C LYS A 63 -4.31 -16.36 -6.44
N ASN A 64 -5.59 -16.02 -6.32
CA ASN A 64 -6.37 -16.21 -5.11
C ASN A 64 -7.64 -17.02 -5.39
N SER A 65 -8.11 -17.77 -4.40
CA SER A 65 -9.24 -18.69 -4.56
C SER A 65 -10.62 -18.06 -4.69
N ILE A 66 -10.71 -16.72 -4.66
CA ILE A 66 -11.97 -16.01 -4.89
C ILE A 66 -12.10 -15.60 -6.36
N ASP A 67 -11.00 -15.14 -6.97
CA ASP A 67 -10.99 -14.62 -8.33
C ASP A 67 -10.54 -15.66 -9.36
N ASP A 68 -9.87 -16.74 -8.91
CA ASP A 68 -9.27 -17.78 -9.74
C ASP A 68 -9.76 -19.18 -9.34
N GLU A 69 -9.82 -20.08 -10.30
CA GLU A 69 -10.07 -21.50 -10.02
C GLU A 69 -8.85 -22.17 -9.36
N PHE A 70 -9.10 -22.92 -8.29
CA PHE A 70 -8.11 -23.74 -7.59
C PHE A 70 -8.37 -25.22 -7.84
N GLY A 71 -7.31 -25.96 -8.19
CA GLY A 71 -7.41 -27.38 -8.53
C GLY A 71 -6.12 -28.14 -8.23
N ASP A 72 -5.76 -29.05 -9.11
CA ASP A 72 -4.63 -29.98 -8.95
C ASP A 72 -3.27 -29.25 -8.92
N GLU A 73 -3.13 -28.10 -9.62
CA GLU A 73 -1.91 -27.30 -9.61
C GLU A 73 -1.60 -26.75 -8.21
N GLU A 74 -2.62 -26.23 -7.54
CA GLU A 74 -2.48 -25.68 -6.19
C GLU A 74 -2.25 -26.77 -5.16
N LEU A 75 -2.87 -27.95 -5.33
CA LEU A 75 -2.60 -29.12 -4.49
C LEU A 75 -1.16 -29.64 -4.69
N ARG A 76 -0.69 -29.68 -5.95
CA ARG A 76 0.70 -30.03 -6.27
C ARG A 76 1.66 -29.06 -5.58
N LEU A 77 1.41 -27.75 -5.64
CA LEU A 77 2.23 -26.73 -4.99
C LEU A 77 2.28 -26.94 -3.46
N ALA A 78 1.14 -27.22 -2.83
CA ALA A 78 1.07 -27.48 -1.39
C ALA A 78 1.87 -28.72 -0.99
N ARG A 79 1.77 -29.82 -1.75
CA ARG A 79 2.56 -31.04 -1.54
C ARG A 79 4.04 -30.80 -1.72
N GLN A 80 4.42 -30.06 -2.76
CA GLN A 80 5.81 -29.67 -3.02
C GLN A 80 6.38 -28.85 -1.86
N ALA A 81 5.61 -27.89 -1.31
CA ALA A 81 6.04 -27.11 -0.16
C ALA A 81 6.33 -28.01 1.07
N VAL A 82 5.44 -28.96 1.35
CA VAL A 82 5.63 -29.94 2.45
C VAL A 82 6.87 -30.80 2.21
N GLU A 83 7.06 -31.31 1.01
CA GLU A 83 8.19 -32.19 0.66
C GLU A 83 9.54 -31.46 0.74
N VAL A 84 9.65 -30.30 0.09
CA VAL A 84 10.88 -29.50 0.11
C VAL A 84 11.26 -29.08 1.52
N LEU A 85 10.29 -28.59 2.31
CA LEU A 85 10.58 -28.05 3.65
C LEU A 85 10.87 -29.13 4.70
N ARG A 86 10.63 -30.40 4.43
CA ARG A 86 11.10 -31.52 5.29
C ARG A 86 12.62 -31.57 5.42
N GLY A 87 13.34 -31.20 4.38
CA GLY A 87 14.80 -31.21 4.37
C GLY A 87 15.46 -29.98 4.97
N HIS A 88 14.68 -28.99 5.47
CA HIS A 88 15.20 -27.69 5.90
C HIS A 88 14.94 -27.39 7.37
N ASN A 89 15.90 -26.71 8.00
CA ASN A 89 15.62 -25.95 9.22
C ASN A 89 14.76 -24.74 8.88
N LEU A 90 13.77 -24.46 9.74
CA LEU A 90 12.79 -23.40 9.52
C LEU A 90 12.85 -22.36 10.63
N VAL A 91 12.54 -21.13 10.25
CA VAL A 91 12.21 -20.04 11.18
C VAL A 91 10.72 -19.75 11.09
N SER A 92 10.05 -19.72 12.25
CA SER A 92 8.68 -19.26 12.39
C SER A 92 8.65 -17.93 13.08
N VAL A 93 7.94 -16.96 12.50
CA VAL A 93 7.62 -15.72 13.18
C VAL A 93 6.12 -15.52 13.21
N ASP A 94 5.59 -15.27 14.40
CA ASP A 94 4.21 -14.91 14.62
C ASP A 94 4.12 -13.41 14.91
N VAL A 95 3.21 -12.72 14.23
CA VAL A 95 3.09 -11.27 14.25
C VAL A 95 1.64 -10.84 14.44
N VAL A 96 1.44 -9.65 15.01
CA VAL A 96 0.12 -9.03 15.16
C VAL A 96 -0.18 -8.18 13.92
N VAL A 97 -1.44 -8.22 13.46
CA VAL A 97 -1.94 -7.43 12.32
C VAL A 97 -2.91 -6.37 12.84
N GLY A 98 -2.59 -5.10 12.66
CA GLY A 98 -3.40 -3.98 13.16
C GLY A 98 -3.45 -3.93 14.70
N GLU A 99 -4.48 -3.26 15.21
CA GLU A 99 -4.76 -3.16 16.68
C GLU A 99 -5.68 -4.26 17.19
N LYS A 100 -6.33 -5.02 16.30
CA LYS A 100 -7.36 -5.98 16.71
C LYS A 100 -6.72 -7.16 17.44
N ALA A 101 -6.99 -7.29 18.72
CA ALA A 101 -6.55 -8.43 19.52
C ALA A 101 -7.02 -9.75 18.87
N GLY A 102 -6.09 -10.69 18.67
CA GLY A 102 -6.37 -12.00 18.10
C GLY A 102 -6.25 -12.10 16.58
N VAL A 103 -5.95 -11.04 15.85
CA VAL A 103 -5.55 -11.13 14.43
C VAL A 103 -4.04 -11.28 14.36
N THR A 104 -3.59 -12.48 14.01
CA THR A 104 -2.17 -12.83 13.97
C THR A 104 -1.84 -13.55 12.67
N ALA A 105 -0.60 -13.42 12.21
CA ALA A 105 -0.09 -14.15 11.06
C ALA A 105 1.15 -14.96 11.46
N ARG A 106 1.18 -16.23 11.05
CA ARG A 106 2.38 -17.08 11.12
C ARG A 106 3.08 -17.08 9.78
N VAL A 107 4.35 -16.71 9.77
CA VAL A 107 5.22 -16.75 8.60
C VAL A 107 6.29 -17.82 8.82
N LEU A 108 6.31 -18.82 7.92
CA LEU A 108 7.29 -19.90 7.92
C LEU A 108 8.27 -19.69 6.75
N VAL A 109 9.55 -19.69 7.05
CA VAL A 109 10.61 -19.53 6.05
C VAL A 109 11.76 -20.53 6.30
N PRO A 110 12.47 -21.00 5.26
CA PRO A 110 13.76 -21.68 5.45
C PRO A 110 14.73 -20.80 6.24
N GLU A 111 15.53 -21.40 7.12
CA GLU A 111 16.49 -20.69 7.97
C GLU A 111 17.40 -19.73 7.19
N LYS A 112 17.86 -20.16 6.00
CA LYS A 112 18.69 -19.35 5.10
C LYS A 112 18.05 -18.04 4.63
N TYR A 113 16.71 -17.89 4.80
CA TYR A 113 15.96 -16.68 4.48
C TYR A 113 15.37 -16.02 5.73
N ALA A 114 16.00 -16.14 6.87
CA ALA A 114 15.57 -15.56 8.14
C ALA A 114 15.38 -14.03 8.09
N HIS A 115 16.01 -13.34 7.13
CA HIS A 115 15.78 -11.91 6.88
C HIS A 115 14.33 -11.60 6.50
N VAL A 116 13.62 -12.52 5.83
CA VAL A 116 12.19 -12.36 5.53
C VAL A 116 11.37 -12.35 6.81
N ALA A 117 11.63 -13.30 7.71
CA ALA A 117 10.99 -13.36 9.04
C ALA A 117 11.29 -12.10 9.84
N TYR A 118 12.54 -11.62 9.84
CA TYR A 118 12.96 -10.38 10.49
C TYR A 118 12.21 -9.17 9.93
N GLY A 119 12.17 -9.02 8.60
CA GLY A 119 11.46 -7.93 7.94
C GLY A 119 9.95 -7.93 8.21
N MET A 120 9.32 -9.10 8.20
CA MET A 120 7.89 -9.24 8.53
C MET A 120 7.61 -8.86 9.99
N LYS A 121 8.47 -9.24 10.93
CA LYS A 121 8.31 -8.87 12.35
C LYS A 121 8.56 -7.37 12.59
N MET A 122 9.46 -6.76 11.82
CA MET A 122 9.69 -5.30 11.88
C MET A 122 8.50 -4.49 11.38
N LEU A 123 7.80 -4.98 10.35
CA LEU A 123 6.64 -4.30 9.74
C LEU A 123 5.39 -4.42 10.58
N LEU A 124 5.17 -5.63 11.10
CA LEU A 124 3.99 -5.99 11.87
C LEU A 124 4.32 -5.99 13.37
N GLY A 125 3.30 -6.03 14.21
CA GLY A 125 3.50 -5.97 15.66
C GLY A 125 4.13 -7.25 16.24
N GLU A 126 4.91 -7.08 17.29
CA GLU A 126 5.41 -8.22 18.09
C GLU A 126 4.27 -8.82 18.90
N LEU A 127 4.14 -10.13 18.84
CA LEU A 127 3.17 -10.86 19.66
C LEU A 127 3.72 -11.09 21.07
N GLU A 128 2.94 -10.77 22.08
CA GLU A 128 3.27 -11.11 23.47
C GLU A 128 3.37 -12.64 23.62
N GLY A 129 4.46 -13.11 24.24
CA GLY A 129 4.76 -14.55 24.32
C GLY A 129 5.37 -15.15 23.05
N GLY A 130 5.50 -14.40 21.97
CA GLY A 130 6.25 -14.73 20.76
C GLY A 130 5.63 -15.78 19.82
N VAL A 131 4.69 -16.62 20.29
CA VAL A 131 4.10 -17.72 19.52
C VAL A 131 2.58 -17.75 19.69
N ALA A 132 1.85 -17.65 18.58
CA ALA A 132 0.40 -17.76 18.53
C ALA A 132 -0.04 -19.22 18.64
N LYS A 133 -1.03 -19.50 19.50
CA LYS A 133 -1.62 -20.83 19.60
C LYS A 133 -2.39 -21.20 18.32
N ASP A 134 -3.16 -20.26 17.80
CA ASP A 134 -4.00 -20.45 16.62
C ASP A 134 -3.96 -19.19 15.74
N PRO A 135 -2.97 -19.06 14.85
CA PRO A 135 -2.84 -17.92 13.96
C PRO A 135 -4.03 -17.76 13.02
N THR A 136 -4.40 -16.51 12.74
CA THR A 136 -5.47 -16.17 11.79
C THR A 136 -5.03 -16.47 10.36
N TYR A 137 -3.78 -16.13 10.03
CA TYR A 137 -3.18 -16.27 8.70
C TYR A 137 -1.94 -17.14 8.73
N HIS A 138 -1.71 -17.87 7.64
CA HIS A 138 -0.53 -18.69 7.44
C HIS A 138 0.16 -18.31 6.12
N ILE A 139 1.46 -18.01 6.20
CA ILE A 139 2.28 -17.68 5.03
C ILE A 139 3.49 -18.60 5.03
N VAL A 140 3.73 -19.28 3.92
CA VAL A 140 4.86 -20.19 3.74
C VAL A 140 5.70 -19.73 2.57
N TYR A 141 6.99 -19.56 2.79
CA TYR A 141 7.99 -19.36 1.75
C TYR A 141 8.80 -20.62 1.56
N PHE A 142 9.04 -21.00 0.32
CA PHE A 142 10.01 -22.03 -0.01
C PHE A 142 10.66 -21.79 -1.37
N THR A 143 11.87 -22.34 -1.52
CA THR A 143 12.62 -22.37 -2.79
C THR A 143 12.98 -23.79 -3.12
N ASP A 144 12.96 -24.15 -4.38
CA ASP A 144 13.30 -25.47 -4.86
C ASP A 144 14.58 -25.48 -5.71
N GLY A 145 14.90 -26.65 -6.32
CA GLY A 145 16.10 -26.81 -7.12
C GLY A 145 16.20 -25.87 -8.33
N ALA A 146 15.07 -25.38 -8.86
CA ALA A 146 15.09 -24.42 -9.96
C ALA A 146 15.65 -23.06 -9.49
N PHE A 147 15.28 -22.63 -8.28
CA PHE A 147 15.82 -21.41 -7.66
C PHE A 147 17.28 -21.56 -7.27
N GLU A 148 17.67 -22.69 -6.69
CA GLU A 148 19.03 -22.96 -6.23
C GLU A 148 20.05 -23.09 -7.39
N ALA A 149 19.60 -23.63 -8.54
CA ALA A 149 20.46 -23.81 -9.72
C ALA A 149 20.72 -22.50 -10.47
N ASN A 150 19.84 -21.51 -10.35
CA ASN A 150 19.90 -20.26 -11.09
C ASN A 150 20.57 -19.18 -10.23
N LYS A 151 21.87 -18.98 -10.43
CA LYS A 151 22.65 -17.96 -9.72
C LYS A 151 22.36 -16.52 -10.17
N LYS A 152 21.56 -16.33 -11.22
CA LYS A 152 21.15 -15.01 -11.75
C LYS A 152 19.64 -14.95 -11.89
N ILE A 153 19.05 -13.83 -11.49
CA ILE A 153 17.61 -13.53 -11.56
C ILE A 153 17.06 -13.69 -12.99
N GLU A 154 17.86 -13.32 -13.99
CA GLU A 154 17.53 -13.39 -15.41
C GLU A 154 17.27 -14.83 -15.90
N ASP A 155 17.78 -15.83 -15.17
CA ASP A 155 17.62 -17.25 -15.48
C ASP A 155 16.42 -17.89 -14.77
N LEU A 156 15.85 -17.23 -13.73
CA LEU A 156 14.59 -17.64 -13.13
C LEU A 156 13.47 -17.40 -14.13
N ARG A 157 13.06 -18.46 -14.80
CA ARG A 157 11.94 -18.41 -15.72
C ARG A 157 10.69 -18.02 -14.93
N GLU A 158 9.90 -17.13 -15.49
CA GLU A 158 8.62 -16.72 -14.89
C GLU A 158 7.73 -17.92 -14.49
N LYS A 159 7.83 -19.06 -15.17
CA LYS A 159 7.09 -20.29 -14.86
C LYS A 159 7.53 -20.98 -13.55
N ASP A 160 8.69 -20.64 -13.01
CA ASP A 160 9.21 -21.25 -11.79
C ASP A 160 8.74 -20.54 -10.52
N ILE A 161 8.06 -19.39 -10.65
CA ILE A 161 7.51 -18.62 -9.55
C ILE A 161 6.00 -18.90 -9.47
N GLU A 162 5.55 -19.36 -8.31
CA GLU A 162 4.13 -19.60 -8.06
C GLU A 162 3.72 -19.04 -6.69
N ILE A 163 2.69 -18.20 -6.68
CA ILE A 163 2.14 -17.59 -5.47
C ILE A 163 0.64 -17.86 -5.45
N ARG A 164 0.16 -18.54 -4.41
CA ARG A 164 -1.23 -18.94 -4.26
C ARG A 164 -1.78 -18.56 -2.91
N LEU A 165 -2.99 -17.98 -2.91
CA LEU A 165 -3.70 -17.58 -1.70
C LEU A 165 -5.05 -18.29 -1.63
N TRP A 166 -5.22 -19.08 -0.59
CA TRP A 166 -6.55 -19.59 -0.22
C TRP A 166 -7.22 -18.59 0.72
N MET A 167 -8.38 -18.09 0.32
CA MET A 167 -9.18 -17.09 1.01
C MET A 167 -10.31 -17.77 1.77
N GLY A 168 -9.97 -18.51 2.83
CA GLY A 168 -10.94 -19.27 3.64
C GLY A 168 -11.95 -18.37 4.36
N GLN A 169 -13.06 -18.99 4.78
CA GLN A 169 -14.17 -18.29 5.45
C GLN A 169 -14.04 -18.28 6.98
N LYS A 170 -13.12 -19.06 7.53
CA LYS A 170 -12.91 -19.18 8.98
C LYS A 170 -11.51 -18.76 9.36
N LYS A 171 -11.36 -18.33 10.62
CA LYS A 171 -10.05 -18.05 11.21
C LYS A 171 -9.11 -19.24 11.00
N GLY A 172 -7.89 -18.95 10.57
CA GLY A 172 -6.86 -19.94 10.32
C GLY A 172 -6.95 -20.69 8.99
N GLU A 173 -7.97 -20.44 8.17
CA GLU A 173 -8.10 -21.03 6.83
C GLU A 173 -7.47 -20.16 5.73
N GLN A 174 -7.02 -18.94 6.05
CA GLN A 174 -6.34 -18.07 5.09
C GLN A 174 -4.88 -18.49 4.99
N VAL A 175 -4.49 -18.98 3.82
CA VAL A 175 -3.17 -19.57 3.57
C VAL A 175 -2.54 -18.98 2.32
N LYS A 176 -1.28 -18.53 2.42
CA LYS A 176 -0.46 -18.14 1.28
C LYS A 176 0.76 -19.04 1.17
N ILE A 177 0.97 -19.62 -0.01
CA ILE A 177 2.18 -20.38 -0.35
C ILE A 177 2.95 -19.60 -1.42
N ILE A 178 4.23 -19.34 -1.17
CA ILE A 178 5.12 -18.55 -2.00
C ILE A 178 6.29 -19.46 -2.40
N ARG A 179 6.34 -19.83 -3.67
CA ARG A 179 7.42 -20.62 -4.27
C ARG A 179 8.37 -19.71 -5.04
N ASN A 180 9.67 -19.86 -4.77
CA ASN A 180 10.77 -19.21 -5.48
C ASN A 180 10.74 -17.68 -5.46
N SER A 181 10.34 -17.12 -4.31
CA SER A 181 10.51 -15.69 -4.01
C SER A 181 10.97 -15.53 -2.56
N THR A 182 11.96 -14.67 -2.34
CA THR A 182 12.45 -14.28 -1.00
C THR A 182 12.13 -12.81 -0.69
N TYR A 183 11.31 -12.16 -1.53
CA TYR A 183 10.93 -10.77 -1.40
C TYR A 183 9.97 -10.57 -0.22
N ILE A 184 10.34 -9.71 0.73
CA ILE A 184 9.56 -9.45 1.96
C ILE A 184 8.16 -8.94 1.61
N GLY A 185 8.07 -8.12 0.56
CA GLY A 185 6.81 -7.56 0.10
C GLY A 185 5.74 -8.58 -0.31
N GLU A 186 6.12 -9.83 -0.65
CA GLU A 186 5.13 -10.87 -0.93
C GLU A 186 4.34 -11.26 0.30
N GLY A 187 4.98 -11.45 1.46
CA GLY A 187 4.30 -11.74 2.71
C GLY A 187 3.38 -10.60 3.16
N LYS A 188 3.91 -9.38 3.18
CA LYS A 188 3.16 -8.17 3.49
C LYS A 188 1.88 -8.05 2.66
N LYS A 189 2.01 -8.18 1.34
CA LYS A 189 0.87 -8.03 0.42
C LYS A 189 -0.12 -9.21 0.50
N GLY A 190 0.33 -10.38 0.96
CA GLY A 190 -0.57 -11.48 1.31
C GLY A 190 -1.49 -11.12 2.47
N ILE A 191 -0.96 -10.49 3.49
CA ILE A 191 -1.77 -10.01 4.64
C ILE A 191 -2.80 -8.98 4.18
N PHE A 192 -2.45 -8.05 3.27
CA PHE A 192 -3.40 -7.09 2.74
C PHE A 192 -4.57 -7.76 2.00
N GLN A 193 -4.30 -8.78 1.20
CA GLN A 193 -5.36 -9.55 0.53
C GLN A 193 -6.24 -10.31 1.52
N PHE A 194 -5.66 -10.89 2.58
CA PHE A 194 -6.42 -11.55 3.63
C PHE A 194 -7.28 -10.56 4.42
N GLU A 195 -6.75 -9.39 4.74
CA GLU A 195 -7.49 -8.33 5.44
C GLU A 195 -8.61 -7.75 4.55
N ASP A 196 -8.36 -7.54 3.25
CA ASP A 196 -9.43 -7.14 2.32
C ASP A 196 -10.61 -8.12 2.34
N TRP A 197 -10.31 -9.42 2.31
CA TRP A 197 -11.35 -10.44 2.36
C TRP A 197 -12.04 -10.52 3.73
N ARG A 198 -11.26 -10.53 4.80
CA ARG A 198 -11.78 -10.64 6.16
C ARG A 198 -12.73 -9.50 6.52
N VAL A 199 -12.31 -8.26 6.33
CA VAL A 199 -13.09 -7.09 6.77
C VAL A 199 -14.39 -6.90 6.02
N LYS A 200 -14.44 -7.28 4.73
CA LYS A 200 -15.65 -7.10 3.90
C LYS A 200 -16.57 -8.31 3.81
N ALA A 201 -16.02 -9.54 3.88
CA ALA A 201 -16.77 -10.77 3.59
C ALA A 201 -16.97 -11.66 4.83
N ILE A 202 -16.08 -11.61 5.82
CA ILE A 202 -16.20 -12.42 7.04
C ILE A 202 -16.77 -11.59 8.18
N ASP A 203 -16.09 -10.50 8.54
CA ASP A 203 -16.50 -9.65 9.67
C ASP A 203 -17.53 -8.60 9.28
N ASN A 204 -17.64 -8.28 8.00
CA ASN A 204 -18.51 -7.22 7.44
C ASN A 204 -18.43 -5.90 8.23
N GLU A 205 -17.22 -5.49 8.59
CA GLU A 205 -16.96 -4.29 9.40
C GLU A 205 -16.63 -3.04 8.58
N GLY A 206 -16.39 -3.19 7.27
CA GLY A 206 -16.01 -2.11 6.37
C GLY A 206 -15.33 -2.60 5.11
N ILE A 207 -14.39 -1.80 4.61
CA ILE A 207 -13.58 -2.14 3.43
C ILE A 207 -12.10 -1.89 3.69
N PHE A 208 -11.24 -2.69 3.07
CA PHE A 208 -9.82 -2.41 2.97
C PHE A 208 -9.58 -1.27 1.97
N LEU A 209 -8.66 -0.37 2.29
CA LEU A 209 -8.13 0.63 1.37
C LEU A 209 -6.60 0.54 1.33
N HIS A 210 -6.05 0.49 0.12
CA HIS A 210 -4.61 0.64 -0.13
C HIS A 210 -4.22 2.11 0.04
N ALA A 211 -4.27 2.58 1.26
CA ALA A 211 -4.12 3.97 1.64
C ALA A 211 -3.43 4.07 3.00
N GLY A 212 -2.80 5.20 3.24
CA GLY A 212 -2.33 5.56 4.57
C GLY A 212 -3.23 6.60 5.21
N VAL A 213 -3.02 6.85 6.48
CA VAL A 213 -3.76 7.87 7.23
C VAL A 213 -2.84 8.70 8.11
N ARG A 214 -3.13 9.99 8.17
CA ARG A 214 -2.48 10.95 9.05
C ARG A 214 -3.51 11.66 9.91
N ARG A 215 -3.07 12.20 11.04
CA ARG A 215 -3.86 13.03 11.95
C ARG A 215 -3.11 14.32 12.22
N ASP A 216 -3.77 15.44 11.97
CA ASP A 216 -3.24 16.76 12.20
C ASP A 216 -4.17 17.53 13.16
N HIS A 217 -3.61 18.28 14.10
CA HIS A 217 -4.31 19.28 14.88
C HIS A 217 -3.83 20.64 14.41
N LEU A 218 -4.70 21.39 13.76
CA LEU A 218 -4.36 22.65 13.10
C LEU A 218 -5.30 23.77 13.52
N TRP A 219 -4.76 24.98 13.66
CA TRP A 219 -5.59 26.16 13.84
C TRP A 219 -6.35 26.47 12.54
N VAL A 220 -7.66 26.43 12.61
CA VAL A 220 -8.59 26.73 11.52
C VAL A 220 -9.43 27.91 11.91
N TYR A 221 -9.56 28.92 11.04
CA TYR A 221 -10.44 30.04 11.30
C TYR A 221 -11.89 29.62 11.10
N ASP A 222 -12.66 29.71 12.17
CA ASP A 222 -14.10 29.45 12.12
C ASP A 222 -14.84 30.76 11.82
N TYR A 223 -15.47 30.81 10.67
CA TYR A 223 -16.19 32.00 10.22
C TYR A 223 -17.48 32.24 11.02
N GLY A 224 -18.08 31.19 11.62
CA GLY A 224 -19.26 31.30 12.46
C GLY A 224 -18.96 31.93 13.82
N SER A 225 -17.92 31.46 14.51
CA SER A 225 -17.44 31.98 15.78
C SER A 225 -16.53 33.21 15.63
N GLN A 226 -16.07 33.50 14.42
CA GLN A 226 -15.07 34.55 14.08
C GLN A 226 -13.75 34.41 14.88
N ARG A 227 -13.37 33.18 15.22
CA ARG A 227 -12.15 32.87 16.00
C ARG A 227 -11.41 31.68 15.42
N PRO A 228 -10.07 31.62 15.58
CA PRO A 228 -9.33 30.41 15.28
C PRO A 228 -9.64 29.33 16.32
N GLU A 229 -9.89 28.11 15.84
CA GLU A 229 -10.11 26.92 16.67
C GLU A 229 -9.07 25.86 16.29
N LEU A 230 -8.56 25.14 17.29
CA LEU A 230 -7.68 23.99 17.04
C LEU A 230 -8.55 22.79 16.68
N LYS A 231 -8.51 22.36 15.41
CA LYS A 231 -9.35 21.26 14.89
C LYS A 231 -8.51 20.06 14.50
N GLU A 232 -8.99 18.87 14.84
CA GLU A 232 -8.45 17.61 14.31
C GLU A 232 -8.82 17.45 12.83
N ARG A 233 -7.87 16.92 12.06
CA ARG A 233 -7.99 16.63 10.63
C ARG A 233 -7.38 15.25 10.35
N ALA A 234 -8.17 14.19 10.52
CA ALA A 234 -7.77 12.86 10.12
C ALA A 234 -7.98 12.70 8.61
N THR A 235 -6.91 12.38 7.89
CA THR A 235 -6.88 12.37 6.42
C THR A 235 -6.37 11.03 5.91
N ILE A 236 -7.22 10.32 5.15
CA ILE A 236 -6.82 9.16 4.35
C ILE A 236 -6.18 9.66 3.06
N VAL A 237 -5.05 9.08 2.68
CA VAL A 237 -4.34 9.37 1.42
C VAL A 237 -4.19 8.07 0.64
N GLY A 238 -4.94 7.94 -0.45
CA GLY A 238 -4.91 6.78 -1.35
C GLY A 238 -4.29 7.13 -2.70
N GLY A 239 -3.72 6.15 -3.39
CA GLY A 239 -3.13 6.33 -4.72
C GLY A 239 -2.21 5.18 -5.10
N LEU A 240 -1.86 5.06 -6.38
CA LEU A 240 -0.90 4.07 -6.87
C LEU A 240 0.50 4.27 -6.27
N THR A 241 1.34 3.25 -6.37
CA THR A 241 2.73 3.34 -5.94
C THR A 241 3.43 4.54 -6.59
N ALA A 242 4.23 5.27 -5.81
CA ALA A 242 4.98 6.46 -6.21
C ALA A 242 4.12 7.67 -6.68
N THR A 243 2.86 7.75 -6.31
CA THR A 243 2.04 8.97 -6.48
C THR A 243 2.25 10.00 -5.38
N GLY A 244 3.05 9.70 -4.35
CA GLY A 244 3.37 10.61 -3.24
C GLY A 244 2.61 10.34 -1.94
N LYS A 245 2.01 9.15 -1.75
CA LYS A 245 1.34 8.75 -0.49
C LYS A 245 2.24 8.97 0.71
N THR A 246 3.34 8.21 0.80
CA THR A 246 4.29 8.25 1.93
C THR A 246 4.85 9.65 2.15
N THR A 247 5.19 10.36 1.06
CA THR A 247 5.66 11.75 1.14
C THR A 247 4.65 12.68 1.79
N THR A 248 3.36 12.53 1.44
CA THR A 248 2.26 13.32 2.03
C THR A 248 2.03 12.96 3.49
N LEU A 249 2.06 11.66 3.81
CA LEU A 249 1.78 11.14 5.16
C LEU A 249 2.87 11.51 6.17
N CYS A 250 4.13 11.48 5.75
CA CYS A 250 5.28 11.76 6.61
C CYS A 250 5.66 13.25 6.70
N ARG A 251 4.89 14.16 6.07
CA ARG A 251 5.18 15.60 6.10
C ARG A 251 4.50 16.31 7.25
N THR A 252 5.25 17.21 7.89
CA THR A 252 4.72 18.07 8.96
C THR A 252 4.04 19.30 8.37
N PHE A 253 2.79 19.57 8.76
CA PHE A 253 2.04 20.79 8.42
C PHE A 253 1.97 21.81 9.55
N THR A 254 2.57 21.52 10.67
CA THR A 254 2.62 22.41 11.84
C THR A 254 3.35 23.71 11.53
N ARG A 255 2.80 24.85 11.97
CA ARG A 255 3.32 26.18 11.71
C ARG A 255 3.45 27.02 12.96
N ILE A 256 2.58 26.81 13.93
CA ILE A 256 2.46 27.62 15.15
C ILE A 256 2.27 26.71 16.37
N PRO A 257 2.48 27.24 17.58
CA PRO A 257 2.37 26.46 18.81
C PRO A 257 1.02 25.74 18.95
N LYS A 258 1.04 24.57 19.58
CA LYS A 258 -0.07 23.64 19.80
C LYS A 258 -0.53 22.84 18.56
N GLU A 259 -0.04 23.15 17.36
CA GLU A 259 -0.29 22.30 16.21
C GLU A 259 0.52 21.02 16.30
N THR A 260 -0.08 19.92 15.85
CA THR A 260 0.59 18.61 15.73
C THR A 260 0.32 17.99 14.37
N SER A 261 1.25 17.18 13.90
CA SER A 261 1.11 16.34 12.72
C SER A 261 1.61 14.95 13.06
N GLU A 262 0.80 13.93 12.82
CA GLU A 262 1.13 12.54 13.09
C GLU A 262 0.82 11.67 11.86
N MET A 263 1.75 10.80 11.49
CA MET A 263 1.52 9.71 10.56
C MET A 263 0.99 8.51 11.35
N VAL A 264 -0.25 8.11 11.10
CA VAL A 264 -0.88 6.95 11.76
C VAL A 264 -0.53 5.67 11.04
N GLY A 265 -0.44 5.68 9.71
CA GLY A 265 0.06 4.56 8.90
C GLY A 265 0.18 4.89 7.43
N ASP A 266 0.89 4.04 6.65
CA ASP A 266 1.30 4.39 5.29
C ASP A 266 0.54 3.66 4.17
N ASP A 267 0.35 2.34 4.27
CA ASP A 267 0.11 1.55 3.03
C ASP A 267 -1.19 0.74 3.02
N GLY A 268 -1.85 0.52 4.14
CA GLY A 268 -3.10 -0.21 4.14
C GLY A 268 -3.83 -0.20 5.47
N GLY A 269 -5.16 -0.20 5.40
CA GLY A 269 -6.01 -0.24 6.58
C GLY A 269 -7.48 -0.47 6.23
N VAL A 270 -8.32 -0.55 7.25
CA VAL A 270 -9.76 -0.72 7.12
C VAL A 270 -10.48 0.59 7.42
N LEU A 271 -11.32 1.03 6.48
CA LEU A 271 -12.32 2.06 6.66
C LEU A 271 -13.64 1.38 7.07
N ARG A 272 -14.11 1.68 8.27
CA ARG A 272 -15.32 1.06 8.84
C ARG A 272 -16.57 1.88 8.57
N TYR A 273 -17.72 1.23 8.78
CA TYR A 273 -19.04 1.88 8.63
C TYR A 273 -19.24 3.05 9.59
N ASP A 274 -18.60 3.06 10.75
CA ASP A 274 -18.65 4.17 11.72
C ASP A 274 -17.74 5.36 11.34
N GLY A 275 -17.04 5.30 10.21
CA GLY A 275 -16.12 6.34 9.75
C GLY A 275 -14.74 6.30 10.39
N SER A 276 -14.43 5.29 11.20
CA SER A 276 -13.09 5.07 11.75
C SER A 276 -12.15 4.41 10.74
N PHE A 277 -10.83 4.59 10.93
CA PHE A 277 -9.82 3.93 10.09
C PHE A 277 -8.69 3.38 10.93
N THR A 278 -8.40 2.08 10.78
CA THR A 278 -7.29 1.40 11.47
C THR A 278 -6.28 0.86 10.45
N VAL A 279 -4.98 1.10 10.70
CA VAL A 279 -3.90 0.59 9.86
C VAL A 279 -3.43 -0.80 10.27
N PHE A 280 -2.84 -1.55 9.34
CA PHE A 280 -2.44 -2.96 9.57
C PHE A 280 -0.99 -3.16 9.96
N GLU A 281 -0.14 -2.15 9.85
CA GLU A 281 1.30 -2.24 10.07
C GLU A 281 1.72 -1.50 11.35
N PRO A 282 1.57 -2.12 12.53
CA PRO A 282 1.92 -1.48 13.79
C PRO A 282 3.43 -1.34 14.03
N GLY A 283 4.27 -2.18 13.43
CA GLY A 283 5.71 -2.22 13.70
C GLY A 283 6.53 -1.20 12.90
N GLY A 284 6.18 -0.96 11.66
CA GLY A 284 7.02 -0.11 10.79
C GLY A 284 6.41 0.19 9.43
N LEU A 285 7.24 0.70 8.53
CA LEU A 285 6.90 1.01 7.14
C LEU A 285 7.82 0.26 6.19
N TYR A 286 7.29 -0.10 5.02
CA TYR A 286 8.04 -0.71 3.92
C TYR A 286 8.15 0.28 2.76
N VAL A 287 9.14 1.16 2.86
CA VAL A 287 9.27 2.32 1.98
C VAL A 287 10.14 2.02 0.76
N LYS A 288 9.85 2.68 -0.36
CA LYS A 288 10.74 2.72 -1.52
C LYS A 288 11.89 3.66 -1.22
N THR A 289 13.13 3.28 -1.59
CA THR A 289 14.32 4.06 -1.23
C THR A 289 14.74 5.10 -2.26
N ASP A 290 14.26 4.98 -3.51
CA ASP A 290 14.61 5.91 -4.58
C ASP A 290 14.13 7.34 -4.26
N GLY A 291 15.07 8.29 -4.15
CA GLY A 291 14.81 9.72 -3.88
C GLY A 291 14.55 10.10 -2.42
N ILE A 292 14.63 9.17 -1.46
CA ILE A 292 14.35 9.52 -0.05
C ILE A 292 15.36 10.49 0.55
N ASP A 293 16.60 10.46 0.10
CA ASP A 293 17.69 11.35 0.50
C ASP A 293 17.50 12.79 0.03
N ILE A 294 16.67 13.01 -1.00
CA ILE A 294 16.37 14.33 -1.57
C ILE A 294 15.04 14.87 -1.04
N ASP A 295 13.98 14.04 -1.12
CA ASP A 295 12.61 14.51 -0.95
C ASP A 295 11.98 14.17 0.42
N GLN A 296 12.57 13.23 1.18
CA GLN A 296 11.96 12.65 2.37
C GLN A 296 12.96 12.48 3.53
N PRO A 297 13.46 13.59 4.11
CA PRO A 297 14.54 13.57 5.09
C PRO A 297 14.18 12.76 6.37
N GLU A 298 12.92 12.74 6.78
CA GLU A 298 12.45 11.96 7.94
C GLU A 298 12.58 10.46 7.69
N ILE A 299 12.19 10.00 6.49
CA ILE A 299 12.32 8.60 6.09
C ILE A 299 13.79 8.23 5.86
N PHE A 300 14.57 9.13 5.23
CA PHE A 300 16.01 8.94 5.04
C PHE A 300 16.72 8.73 6.39
N LYS A 301 16.43 9.56 7.40
CA LYS A 301 16.97 9.42 8.75
C LYS A 301 16.61 8.07 9.35
N ALA A 302 15.35 7.62 9.22
CA ALA A 302 14.89 6.34 9.74
C ALA A 302 15.51 5.15 8.97
N ALA A 303 15.59 5.21 7.64
CA ALA A 303 16.22 4.18 6.81
C ALA A 303 17.73 4.06 7.05
N SER A 304 18.38 5.16 7.45
CA SER A 304 19.80 5.21 7.80
C SER A 304 20.07 4.76 9.24
N SER A 305 19.04 4.39 10.02
CA SER A 305 19.23 3.90 11.40
C SER A 305 19.76 2.46 11.43
N GLY A 306 20.47 2.09 12.50
CA GLY A 306 20.95 0.73 12.70
C GLY A 306 19.85 -0.32 12.88
N ASN A 307 18.60 0.11 13.07
CA ASN A 307 17.43 -0.74 13.24
C ASN A 307 16.61 -0.91 11.95
N SER A 308 17.11 -0.45 10.80
CA SER A 308 16.46 -0.67 9.51
C SER A 308 16.93 -1.99 8.86
N LEU A 309 16.13 -2.49 7.91
CA LEU A 309 16.50 -3.56 7.00
C LEU A 309 16.39 -3.03 5.57
N LEU A 310 17.49 -3.09 4.83
CA LEU A 310 17.58 -2.63 3.46
C LEU A 310 17.46 -3.83 2.51
N GLU A 311 16.49 -3.81 1.62
CA GLU A 311 16.25 -4.87 0.65
C GLU A 311 16.48 -4.34 -0.77
N ASN A 312 17.39 -4.97 -1.51
CA ASN A 312 17.76 -4.62 -2.88
C ASN A 312 18.31 -3.18 -3.05
N VAL A 313 18.86 -2.61 -2.01
CA VAL A 313 19.52 -1.30 -2.04
C VAL A 313 20.97 -1.48 -2.50
N SER A 314 21.46 -0.58 -3.34
CA SER A 314 22.88 -0.59 -3.75
C SER A 314 23.77 -0.25 -2.55
N ILE A 315 24.74 -1.12 -2.25
CA ILE A 315 25.71 -0.96 -1.17
C ILE A 315 27.11 -0.86 -1.76
N SER A 316 27.92 0.13 -1.35
CA SER A 316 29.32 0.22 -1.75
C SER A 316 30.13 -0.95 -1.16
N LYS A 317 31.20 -1.38 -1.87
CA LYS A 317 32.03 -2.51 -1.40
C LYS A 317 32.78 -2.22 -0.10
N TYR A 318 33.19 -1.00 0.12
CA TYR A 318 33.81 -0.51 1.33
C TYR A 318 33.70 1.02 1.33
N PRO A 319 33.17 1.64 2.39
CA PRO A 319 32.86 1.14 3.74
C PRO A 319 31.44 0.58 3.94
N TYR A 320 30.82 -0.08 2.96
CA TYR A 320 29.47 -0.64 3.00
C TYR A 320 28.37 0.42 3.25
N LEU A 321 28.44 1.53 2.52
CA LEU A 321 27.44 2.59 2.57
C LEU A 321 26.27 2.30 1.65
N PRO A 322 25.04 2.47 2.11
CA PRO A 322 23.86 2.40 1.25
C PRO A 322 23.75 3.66 0.36
N HIS A 323 23.42 3.44 -0.90
CA HIS A 323 23.16 4.46 -1.89
C HIS A 323 21.71 4.41 -2.31
N PHE A 324 20.83 5.09 -1.57
CA PHE A 324 19.39 4.97 -1.71
C PHE A 324 18.87 5.39 -3.09
N SER A 325 19.40 6.44 -3.68
CA SER A 325 19.03 6.92 -5.01
C SER A 325 19.77 6.22 -6.16
N ASN A 326 20.65 5.25 -5.87
CA ASN A 326 21.30 4.47 -6.91
C ASN A 326 20.41 3.31 -7.36
N THR A 327 19.79 3.48 -8.52
CA THR A 327 18.87 2.50 -9.12
C THR A 327 19.52 1.56 -10.12
N SER A 328 20.86 1.50 -10.19
CA SER A 328 21.60 0.63 -11.14
C SER A 328 21.30 -0.86 -10.93
N LYS A 329 21.07 -1.29 -9.69
CA LYS A 329 20.72 -2.66 -9.32
C LYS A 329 19.23 -2.94 -9.59
N THR A 330 18.36 -2.06 -9.12
CA THR A 330 16.91 -2.08 -9.33
C THR A 330 16.31 -0.72 -9.02
N LYS A 331 15.21 -0.38 -9.70
CA LYS A 331 14.37 0.77 -9.35
C LYS A 331 13.43 0.49 -8.16
N ASN A 332 13.51 -0.70 -7.55
CA ASN A 332 12.63 -1.16 -6.48
C ASN A 332 13.39 -1.44 -5.17
N GLY A 333 14.45 -0.69 -4.88
CA GLY A 333 15.09 -0.73 -3.58
C GLY A 333 14.09 -0.40 -2.46
N ARG A 334 14.16 -1.13 -1.35
CA ARG A 334 13.24 -1.01 -0.21
C ARG A 334 13.99 -0.86 1.11
N ALA A 335 13.37 -0.15 2.04
CA ALA A 335 13.79 -0.15 3.43
C ALA A 335 12.59 -0.49 4.32
N VAL A 336 12.79 -1.44 5.23
CA VAL A 336 11.90 -1.63 6.37
C VAL A 336 12.40 -0.70 7.47
N VAL A 337 11.60 0.30 7.81
CA VAL A 337 11.91 1.25 8.88
C VAL A 337 10.95 1.07 10.04
N ARG A 338 11.49 1.11 11.26
CA ARG A 338 10.70 1.00 12.48
C ARG A 338 9.93 2.28 12.75
N ARG A 339 8.70 2.15 13.24
CA ARG A 339 7.86 3.28 13.65
C ARG A 339 8.54 4.18 14.68
N GLU A 340 9.24 3.59 15.62
CA GLU A 340 9.99 4.30 16.68
C GLU A 340 11.11 5.20 16.16
N ASN A 341 11.57 4.98 14.92
CA ASN A 341 12.61 5.81 14.27
C ASN A 341 12.01 6.97 13.45
N LEU A 342 10.69 7.09 13.40
CA LEU A 342 9.98 8.15 12.71
C LEU A 342 9.36 9.09 13.74
N GLU A 343 9.90 10.29 13.89
CA GLU A 343 9.44 11.28 14.87
C GLU A 343 7.96 11.66 14.68
N ILE A 344 7.47 11.59 13.43
CA ILE A 344 6.09 11.90 13.08
C ILE A 344 5.13 10.71 13.30
N ALA A 345 5.64 9.50 13.59
CA ALA A 345 4.77 8.34 13.73
C ALA A 345 3.91 8.41 15.00
N SER A 346 2.60 8.29 14.83
CA SER A 346 1.66 8.18 15.94
C SER A 346 1.86 6.88 16.72
N LYS A 347 1.61 6.90 18.01
CA LYS A 347 1.52 5.67 18.82
C LYS A 347 0.21 4.92 18.60
N ASN A 348 -0.85 5.63 18.19
CA ASN A 348 -2.14 5.05 17.86
C ASN A 348 -2.15 4.55 16.42
N LEU A 349 -2.83 3.45 16.17
CA LEU A 349 -3.00 2.86 14.84
C LEU A 349 -4.39 3.15 14.25
N THR A 350 -5.26 3.80 15.03
CA THR A 350 -6.63 4.12 14.66
C THR A 350 -6.88 5.62 14.73
N VAL A 351 -7.67 6.12 13.79
CA VAL A 351 -8.39 7.38 13.89
C VAL A 351 -9.87 7.09 14.04
N ASP A 352 -10.51 7.67 15.05
CA ASP A 352 -11.92 7.39 15.37
C ASP A 352 -12.88 8.01 14.36
N THR A 353 -12.48 9.11 13.72
CA THR A 353 -13.27 9.80 12.71
C THR A 353 -12.38 10.28 11.57
N VAL A 354 -12.66 9.80 10.37
CA VAL A 354 -12.03 10.31 9.14
C VAL A 354 -12.73 11.60 8.71
N HIS A 355 -11.96 12.65 8.44
CA HIS A 355 -12.47 13.94 7.97
C HIS A 355 -12.27 14.14 6.47
N TYR A 356 -11.16 13.63 5.93
CA TYR A 356 -10.77 13.81 4.54
C TYR A 356 -10.33 12.51 3.90
N ILE A 357 -10.70 12.32 2.64
CA ILE A 357 -10.12 11.31 1.76
C ILE A 357 -9.51 12.03 0.56
N ILE A 358 -8.19 11.90 0.39
CA ILE A 358 -7.45 12.46 -0.75
C ILE A 358 -7.04 11.31 -1.66
N ILE A 359 -7.60 11.29 -2.87
CA ILE A 359 -7.26 10.33 -3.92
C ILE A 359 -6.17 10.94 -4.77
N LEU A 360 -4.98 10.34 -4.79
CA LEU A 360 -3.85 10.81 -5.58
C LEU A 360 -3.90 10.23 -7.00
N THR A 361 -3.68 11.09 -7.97
CA THR A 361 -3.58 10.71 -9.39
C THR A 361 -2.40 11.41 -10.05
N ARG A 362 -2.01 10.91 -11.23
CA ARG A 362 -1.12 11.58 -12.18
C ARG A 362 -1.81 11.59 -13.53
N ASN A 363 -2.55 12.64 -13.81
CA ASN A 363 -3.28 12.79 -15.07
C ASN A 363 -3.28 14.27 -15.49
N PRO A 364 -2.72 14.62 -16.65
CA PRO A 364 -2.60 16.02 -17.07
C PRO A 364 -3.93 16.76 -17.26
N LEU A 365 -5.05 16.03 -17.42
CA LEU A 365 -6.40 16.61 -17.54
C LEU A 365 -7.03 16.93 -16.18
N ILE A 366 -6.45 16.44 -15.09
CA ILE A 366 -7.01 16.61 -13.74
C ILE A 366 -6.38 17.82 -13.06
N ASN A 367 -7.21 18.62 -12.43
CA ASN A 367 -6.79 19.79 -11.65
C ASN A 367 -5.80 19.41 -10.54
N ALA A 368 -4.95 20.33 -10.11
CA ALA A 368 -4.04 20.09 -9.00
C ALA A 368 -4.78 19.61 -7.74
N ILE A 369 -5.99 20.12 -7.53
CA ILE A 369 -6.95 19.62 -6.53
C ILE A 369 -8.38 19.79 -7.05
N SER A 370 -9.26 18.83 -6.79
CA SER A 370 -10.69 18.90 -7.07
C SER A 370 -11.47 18.39 -5.87
N ARG A 371 -12.58 19.02 -5.54
CA ARG A 371 -13.54 18.48 -4.58
C ARG A 371 -14.44 17.46 -5.29
N LEU A 372 -14.78 16.38 -4.61
CA LEU A 372 -15.65 15.33 -5.10
C LEU A 372 -16.92 15.22 -4.23
N THR A 373 -18.05 14.85 -4.84
CA THR A 373 -19.18 14.30 -4.10
C THR A 373 -18.89 12.84 -3.71
N ALA A 374 -19.74 12.24 -2.87
CA ALA A 374 -19.59 10.82 -2.52
C ALA A 374 -19.66 9.93 -3.78
N GLU A 375 -20.61 10.19 -4.67
CA GLU A 375 -20.77 9.48 -5.93
C GLU A 375 -19.54 9.61 -6.83
N GLN A 376 -19.00 10.84 -6.95
CA GLN A 376 -17.80 11.11 -7.74
C GLN A 376 -16.57 10.42 -7.15
N ALA A 377 -16.43 10.35 -5.83
CA ALA A 377 -15.34 9.64 -5.17
C ALA A 377 -15.38 8.14 -5.48
N VAL A 378 -16.57 7.53 -5.42
CA VAL A 378 -16.77 6.13 -5.80
C VAL A 378 -16.42 5.90 -7.27
N MET A 379 -16.93 6.73 -8.18
CA MET A 379 -16.63 6.61 -9.62
C MET A 379 -15.15 6.81 -9.92
N GLN A 380 -14.49 7.77 -9.24
CA GLN A 380 -13.06 7.99 -9.39
C GLN A 380 -12.24 6.75 -8.98
N LEU A 381 -12.65 6.08 -7.92
CA LEU A 381 -12.01 4.85 -7.46
C LEU A 381 -12.36 3.64 -8.34
N ILE A 382 -13.59 3.56 -8.88
CA ILE A 382 -13.93 2.55 -9.89
C ILE A 382 -13.04 2.71 -11.12
N TYR A 383 -12.86 3.93 -11.63
CA TYR A 383 -11.94 4.17 -12.75
C TYR A 383 -10.48 3.91 -12.38
N GLY A 384 -10.05 4.25 -11.16
CA GLY A 384 -8.69 4.09 -10.68
C GLY A 384 -7.64 4.69 -11.60
N GLU A 385 -7.92 5.90 -12.11
CA GLU A 385 -7.16 6.56 -13.17
C GLU A 385 -5.87 7.19 -12.65
N SER A 386 -4.74 6.78 -13.21
CA SER A 386 -3.42 7.37 -12.94
C SER A 386 -2.44 7.04 -14.07
N VAL A 387 -1.22 7.51 -13.94
CA VAL A 387 -0.08 7.11 -14.79
C VAL A 387 0.77 6.11 -14.03
N GLU A 388 1.15 5.00 -14.68
CA GLU A 388 2.02 3.99 -14.09
C GLU A 388 3.38 4.61 -13.76
N SER A 389 3.91 4.24 -12.62
CA SER A 389 5.21 4.71 -12.16
C SER A 389 6.27 3.62 -12.29
N SER A 390 7.53 4.02 -12.32
CA SER A 390 8.67 3.08 -12.29
C SER A 390 8.71 2.18 -11.03
N GLY A 391 7.92 2.51 -10.02
CA GLY A 391 7.81 1.72 -8.78
C GLY A 391 6.76 0.61 -8.81
N GLY A 392 5.79 0.68 -9.74
CA GLY A 392 4.82 -0.38 -10.00
C GLY A 392 5.35 -1.35 -11.05
N ASN A 393 5.21 -1.00 -12.33
CA ASN A 393 5.80 -1.73 -13.44
C ASN A 393 6.78 -0.83 -14.22
N PRO A 394 8.10 -1.03 -14.08
CA PRO A 394 9.09 -0.19 -14.76
C PRO A 394 8.96 -0.17 -16.30
N ALA A 395 8.49 -1.27 -16.89
CA ALA A 395 8.31 -1.39 -18.35
C ALA A 395 7.14 -0.54 -18.88
N GLU A 396 6.17 -0.21 -18.02
CA GLU A 396 4.98 0.57 -18.36
C GLU A 396 5.01 1.99 -17.79
N ALA A 397 6.11 2.38 -17.16
CA ALA A 397 6.24 3.70 -16.54
C ALA A 397 5.96 4.83 -17.53
N GLY A 398 5.06 5.73 -17.16
CA GLY A 398 4.59 6.83 -18.00
C GLY A 398 3.31 6.52 -18.79
N ASN A 399 2.89 5.26 -18.88
CA ASN A 399 1.64 4.88 -19.54
C ASN A 399 0.43 5.18 -18.64
N PHE A 400 -0.68 5.57 -19.26
CA PHE A 400 -1.94 5.72 -18.56
C PHE A 400 -2.46 4.36 -18.11
N LYS A 401 -2.85 4.26 -16.82
CA LYS A 401 -3.33 3.03 -16.19
C LYS A 401 -4.67 3.26 -15.51
N ARG A 402 -5.50 2.23 -15.52
CA ARG A 402 -6.69 2.10 -14.67
C ARG A 402 -6.51 0.90 -13.75
N GLU A 403 -6.57 1.13 -12.46
CA GLU A 403 -6.51 0.09 -11.42
C GLU A 403 -7.66 0.33 -10.46
N PHE A 404 -8.63 -0.56 -10.43
CA PHE A 404 -9.80 -0.46 -9.57
C PHE A 404 -9.41 -0.11 -8.12
N PHE A 405 -10.00 0.94 -7.58
CA PHE A 405 -9.70 1.48 -6.23
C PHE A 405 -8.22 1.85 -6.01
N LEU A 406 -7.42 1.99 -7.08
CA LEU A 406 -5.97 2.16 -7.02
C LEU A 406 -5.29 1.03 -6.22
N ASP A 407 -5.92 -0.15 -6.21
CA ASP A 407 -5.58 -1.25 -5.33
C ASP A 407 -5.61 -2.61 -6.07
N PRO A 408 -4.44 -3.23 -6.27
CA PRO A 408 -4.35 -4.56 -6.88
C PRO A 408 -4.71 -5.71 -5.91
N PHE A 409 -5.13 -5.42 -4.67
CA PHE A 409 -5.38 -6.42 -3.63
C PHE A 409 -6.85 -6.71 -3.40
N VAL A 410 -7.76 -5.93 -3.96
CA VAL A 410 -9.21 -6.15 -3.84
C VAL A 410 -9.57 -7.50 -4.46
N SER A 411 -10.21 -8.37 -3.68
CA SER A 411 -10.68 -9.70 -4.09
C SER A 411 -12.20 -9.72 -4.21
N GLY A 412 -12.76 -10.60 -5.05
CA GLY A 412 -14.21 -10.81 -5.22
C GLY A 412 -14.90 -9.72 -6.03
N ASN A 413 -16.20 -9.53 -5.80
CA ASN A 413 -17.01 -8.62 -6.59
C ASN A 413 -16.60 -7.16 -6.40
N ARG A 414 -16.11 -6.52 -7.47
CA ARG A 414 -15.63 -5.13 -7.45
C ARG A 414 -16.77 -4.13 -7.27
N LEU A 415 -17.95 -4.41 -7.80
CA LEU A 415 -19.11 -3.53 -7.62
C LEU A 415 -19.58 -3.53 -6.17
N GLU A 416 -19.65 -4.69 -5.52
CA GLU A 416 -20.01 -4.77 -4.10
C GLU A 416 -19.02 -3.99 -3.22
N HIS A 417 -17.72 -4.08 -3.51
CA HIS A 417 -16.70 -3.30 -2.80
C HIS A 417 -16.94 -1.77 -2.96
N ALA A 418 -17.23 -1.33 -4.19
CA ALA A 418 -17.52 0.08 -4.46
C ALA A 418 -18.81 0.56 -3.78
N LEU A 419 -19.85 -0.29 -3.73
CA LEU A 419 -21.11 0.05 -3.07
C LEU A 419 -20.98 0.13 -1.54
N LYS A 420 -20.18 -0.75 -0.93
CA LYS A 420 -19.84 -0.63 0.51
C LYS A 420 -19.11 0.68 0.81
N PHE A 421 -18.17 1.11 -0.04
CA PHE A 421 -17.51 2.40 0.12
C PHE A 421 -18.51 3.56 0.01
N TYR A 422 -19.44 3.48 -0.95
CA TYR A 422 -20.51 4.47 -1.09
C TYR A 422 -21.40 4.56 0.15
N GLU A 423 -21.78 3.41 0.70
CA GLU A 423 -22.55 3.31 1.94
C GLU A 423 -21.84 4.01 3.10
N ILE A 424 -20.54 3.72 3.31
CA ILE A 424 -19.72 4.38 4.34
C ILE A 424 -19.73 5.89 4.17
N LEU A 425 -19.55 6.41 2.95
CA LEU A 425 -19.56 7.86 2.70
C LEU A 425 -20.93 8.49 2.95
N ARG A 426 -22.01 7.78 2.67
CA ARG A 426 -23.37 8.25 2.93
C ARG A 426 -23.72 8.29 4.41
N GLU A 427 -23.29 7.29 5.17
CA GLU A 427 -23.50 7.22 6.62
C GLU A 427 -22.62 8.22 7.38
N ASN A 428 -21.51 8.64 6.77
CA ASN A 428 -20.58 9.60 7.35
C ASN A 428 -20.45 10.89 6.49
N PRO A 429 -21.49 11.74 6.41
CA PRO A 429 -21.51 12.93 5.55
C PRO A 429 -20.46 13.99 5.93
N GLY A 430 -19.82 13.86 7.08
CA GLY A 430 -18.67 14.69 7.49
C GLY A 430 -17.39 14.36 6.74
N ILE A 431 -17.27 13.20 6.09
CA ILE A 431 -16.12 12.82 5.28
C ILE A 431 -16.16 13.59 3.95
N ARG A 432 -15.13 14.37 3.70
CA ARG A 432 -14.95 15.15 2.46
C ARG A 432 -13.94 14.48 1.55
N ALA A 433 -14.30 14.22 0.29
CA ALA A 433 -13.44 13.57 -0.68
C ALA A 433 -12.83 14.56 -1.68
N TYR A 434 -11.57 14.33 -2.05
CA TYR A 434 -10.82 15.16 -2.98
C TYR A 434 -9.98 14.30 -3.92
N LEU A 435 -9.81 14.77 -5.16
CA LEU A 435 -8.87 14.23 -6.13
C LEU A 435 -7.70 15.21 -6.26
N ALA A 436 -6.48 14.74 -6.05
CA ALA A 436 -5.28 15.55 -6.13
C ALA A 436 -4.31 15.00 -7.19
N ASN A 437 -3.88 15.86 -8.10
CA ASN A 437 -2.89 15.53 -9.12
C ASN A 437 -1.48 15.88 -8.61
N THR A 438 -0.60 14.89 -8.58
CA THR A 438 0.80 15.02 -8.15
C THR A 438 1.78 14.87 -9.32
N GLY A 439 1.33 15.16 -10.54
CA GLY A 439 2.09 14.97 -11.76
C GLY A 439 2.03 16.17 -12.70
N ARG A 440 2.12 15.89 -14.00
CA ARG A 440 1.92 16.91 -15.04
C ARG A 440 0.51 17.45 -15.01
N ILE A 441 0.37 18.73 -15.36
CA ILE A 441 -0.91 19.42 -15.48
C ILE A 441 -0.91 20.26 -16.76
N GLY A 442 -1.94 20.10 -17.59
CA GLY A 442 -2.02 20.76 -18.87
C GLY A 442 -1.13 20.16 -19.96
N ASP A 443 -1.04 20.83 -21.13
CA ASP A 443 -0.23 20.42 -22.28
C ASP A 443 1.24 20.90 -22.19
N LYS A 444 1.49 21.93 -21.38
CA LYS A 444 2.82 22.48 -21.13
C LYS A 444 3.57 21.61 -20.13
N ASP A 445 4.90 21.71 -20.09
CA ASP A 445 5.71 20.94 -19.15
C ASP A 445 5.60 21.51 -17.71
N MET A 446 4.37 21.77 -17.31
CA MET A 446 4.00 22.22 -15.98
C MET A 446 3.71 21.03 -15.09
N ARG A 447 4.26 21.04 -13.87
CA ARG A 447 4.08 19.98 -12.88
C ARG A 447 3.59 20.56 -11.57
N VAL A 448 2.75 19.80 -10.89
CA VAL A 448 2.45 19.98 -9.48
C VAL A 448 3.60 19.30 -8.72
N ASP A 449 4.52 20.08 -8.20
CA ASP A 449 5.64 19.57 -7.44
C ASP A 449 5.24 19.24 -5.99
N VAL A 450 6.20 18.71 -5.23
CA VAL A 450 5.98 18.34 -3.83
C VAL A 450 5.59 19.56 -2.97
N TRP A 451 6.18 20.72 -3.23
CA TRP A 451 5.90 21.95 -2.47
C TRP A 451 4.55 22.55 -2.82
N ASP A 452 4.16 22.51 -4.11
CA ASP A 452 2.80 22.87 -4.54
C ASP A 452 1.76 22.00 -3.84
N SER A 453 1.98 20.68 -3.82
CA SER A 453 1.10 19.71 -3.13
C SER A 453 0.96 20.04 -1.64
N PHE A 454 2.06 20.33 -0.96
CA PHE A 454 2.02 20.68 0.46
C PHE A 454 1.33 22.02 0.73
N ALA A 455 1.52 23.02 -0.13
CA ALA A 455 0.81 24.29 -0.03
C ALA A 455 -0.70 24.07 -0.18
N ILE A 456 -1.11 23.27 -1.17
CA ILE A 456 -2.50 22.91 -1.41
C ILE A 456 -3.11 22.16 -0.20
N TYR A 457 -2.42 21.13 0.30
CA TYR A 457 -2.94 20.35 1.44
C TYR A 457 -3.01 21.16 2.72
N ASN A 458 -2.02 22.02 2.96
CA ASN A 458 -2.04 22.92 4.11
C ASN A 458 -3.24 23.88 4.08
N ASP A 459 -3.56 24.43 2.90
CA ASP A 459 -4.73 25.30 2.73
C ASP A 459 -6.04 24.49 2.78
N LEU A 460 -6.06 23.26 2.23
CA LEU A 460 -7.21 22.38 2.30
C LEU A 460 -7.58 22.03 3.74
N LEU A 461 -6.61 21.58 4.53
CA LEU A 461 -6.82 21.17 5.92
C LEU A 461 -7.19 22.34 6.85
N ARG A 462 -6.94 23.58 6.43
CA ARG A 462 -7.34 24.79 7.14
C ARG A 462 -8.61 25.45 6.59
N ASP A 463 -9.33 24.75 5.69
CA ASP A 463 -10.56 25.24 5.04
C ASP A 463 -10.37 26.57 4.26
N ARG A 464 -9.18 26.78 3.66
CA ARG A 464 -8.80 27.99 2.92
C ARG A 464 -8.97 27.88 1.40
N ILE A 465 -9.37 26.72 0.89
CA ILE A 465 -9.65 26.54 -0.53
C ILE A 465 -11.16 26.69 -0.75
N ILE A 466 -11.52 27.59 -1.66
CA ILE A 466 -12.89 27.73 -2.14
C ILE A 466 -13.00 27.03 -3.48
N PHE A 467 -13.97 26.13 -3.59
CA PHE A 467 -14.23 25.39 -4.83
C PHE A 467 -15.41 26.01 -5.59
N SER A 468 -15.42 25.78 -6.91
CA SER A 468 -16.52 26.21 -7.79
C SER A 468 -17.86 25.62 -7.36
N GLU A 469 -18.94 26.33 -7.63
CA GLU A 469 -20.31 25.85 -7.46
C GLU A 469 -20.73 24.92 -8.61
N ARG A 470 -20.12 25.09 -9.79
CA ARG A 470 -20.36 24.27 -10.99
C ARG A 470 -19.10 23.49 -11.33
N PRO A 471 -19.24 22.23 -11.77
CA PRO A 471 -18.09 21.41 -12.19
C PRO A 471 -17.49 21.92 -13.53
N ASP A 472 -16.27 21.48 -13.81
CA ASP A 472 -15.62 21.66 -15.11
C ASP A 472 -16.16 20.69 -16.18
N GLU A 473 -15.53 20.66 -17.35
CA GLU A 473 -15.92 19.80 -18.50
C GLU A 473 -15.84 18.29 -18.20
N LEU A 474 -15.07 17.89 -17.19
CA LEU A 474 -14.96 16.49 -16.71
C LEU A 474 -15.80 16.20 -15.47
N TRP A 475 -16.60 17.18 -15.05
CA TRP A 475 -17.49 17.15 -13.90
C TRP A 475 -16.78 17.16 -12.54
N TYR A 476 -15.58 17.79 -12.45
CA TYR A 476 -14.89 18.03 -11.20
C TYR A 476 -15.10 19.46 -10.68
N TYR A 477 -15.28 19.61 -9.38
CA TYR A 477 -15.34 20.94 -8.73
C TYR A 477 -13.92 21.45 -8.51
N TYR A 478 -13.52 22.47 -9.29
CA TYR A 478 -12.18 23.02 -9.31
C TYR A 478 -12.00 24.16 -8.29
N PRO A 479 -10.78 24.46 -7.85
CA PRO A 479 -10.52 25.56 -6.92
C PRO A 479 -10.67 26.90 -7.64
N ILE A 480 -11.37 27.84 -7.01
CA ILE A 480 -11.50 29.24 -7.45
C ILE A 480 -10.68 30.18 -6.60
N ARG A 481 -10.32 29.77 -5.37
CA ARG A 481 -9.42 30.49 -4.49
C ARG A 481 -8.57 29.50 -3.69
N CYS A 482 -7.26 29.81 -3.61
CA CYS A 482 -6.31 29.15 -2.73
C CYS A 482 -5.30 30.18 -2.27
N ASP A 483 -5.04 30.27 -0.98
CA ASP A 483 -4.23 31.36 -0.41
C ASP A 483 -2.73 31.22 -0.73
N ARG A 484 -2.22 30.01 -0.91
CA ARG A 484 -0.78 29.73 -1.04
C ARG A 484 -0.33 29.26 -2.41
N ALA A 485 -1.18 28.56 -3.15
CA ALA A 485 -0.84 28.04 -4.47
C ALA A 485 -1.28 28.99 -5.59
N LYS A 486 -0.49 29.09 -6.66
CA LYS A 486 -0.87 29.88 -7.84
C LYS A 486 -2.04 29.22 -8.57
N LEU A 487 -3.14 29.93 -8.74
CA LEU A 487 -4.37 29.43 -9.41
C LEU A 487 -4.11 28.88 -10.81
N SER A 488 -3.18 29.44 -11.57
CA SER A 488 -2.82 28.96 -12.91
C SER A 488 -2.32 27.50 -12.91
N LYS A 489 -1.72 27.06 -11.80
CA LYS A 489 -1.29 25.66 -11.62
C LYS A 489 -2.41 24.73 -11.13
N LEU A 490 -3.57 25.27 -10.77
CA LEU A 490 -4.62 24.49 -10.13
C LEU A 490 -5.68 23.97 -11.10
N ARG A 491 -5.85 24.63 -12.28
CA ARG A 491 -6.91 24.35 -13.26
C ARG A 491 -6.34 23.74 -14.55
N ALA A 492 -6.36 22.41 -14.65
CA ALA A 492 -5.73 21.68 -15.75
C ALA A 492 -6.25 22.07 -17.14
N LEU A 493 -7.56 22.06 -17.31
CA LEU A 493 -8.17 22.27 -18.65
C LEU A 493 -7.93 23.68 -19.22
N THR A 494 -7.63 24.66 -18.37
CA THR A 494 -7.27 26.03 -18.81
C THR A 494 -5.82 26.16 -19.27
N LEU A 495 -5.01 25.13 -19.09
CA LEU A 495 -3.59 25.10 -19.45
C LEU A 495 -3.33 24.42 -20.80
N PHE A 496 -4.39 24.00 -21.49
CA PHE A 496 -4.32 23.43 -22.82
C PHE A 496 -4.68 24.46 -23.89
N GLU A 497 -4.08 24.31 -25.07
CA GLU A 497 -4.61 24.90 -26.27
C GLU A 497 -5.92 24.17 -26.65
N THR A 498 -6.92 24.92 -27.18
CA THR A 498 -8.29 24.43 -27.35
C THR A 498 -8.36 23.12 -28.16
N GLU A 499 -7.68 23.06 -29.31
CA GLU A 499 -7.70 21.87 -30.16
C GLU A 499 -7.09 20.64 -29.47
N THR A 500 -5.95 20.83 -28.78
CA THR A 500 -5.29 19.77 -28.01
C THR A 500 -6.16 19.31 -26.84
N LYS A 501 -6.80 20.26 -26.12
CA LYS A 501 -7.73 19.97 -25.04
C LYS A 501 -8.87 19.06 -25.52
N ASP A 502 -9.59 19.49 -26.59
CA ASP A 502 -10.76 18.78 -27.06
C ASP A 502 -10.43 17.36 -27.54
N LYS A 503 -9.29 17.20 -28.22
CA LYS A 503 -8.79 15.88 -28.63
C LYS A 503 -8.47 14.98 -27.43
N MET A 504 -7.78 15.50 -26.41
CA MET A 504 -7.40 14.73 -25.23
C MET A 504 -8.61 14.39 -24.35
N VAL A 505 -9.51 15.35 -24.12
CA VAL A 505 -10.76 15.13 -23.37
C VAL A 505 -11.61 14.06 -24.06
N LYS A 506 -11.80 14.16 -25.39
CA LYS A 506 -12.53 13.14 -26.15
C LYS A 506 -11.92 11.75 -26.03
N ALA A 507 -10.60 11.63 -26.18
CA ALA A 507 -9.92 10.33 -26.05
C ALA A 507 -10.07 9.76 -24.63
N PHE A 508 -9.98 10.61 -23.61
CA PHE A 508 -10.13 10.23 -22.21
C PHE A 508 -11.55 9.72 -21.88
N LEU A 509 -12.58 10.43 -22.34
CA LEU A 509 -13.99 10.04 -22.17
C LEU A 509 -14.31 8.73 -22.91
N MET A 510 -13.82 8.57 -24.14
CA MET A 510 -13.95 7.30 -24.86
C MET A 510 -13.28 6.13 -24.09
N GLY A 511 -12.16 6.40 -23.44
CA GLY A 511 -11.50 5.42 -22.58
C GLY A 511 -12.35 5.06 -21.36
N ARG A 512 -12.98 6.03 -20.71
CA ARG A 512 -13.92 5.80 -19.60
C ARG A 512 -15.12 4.95 -20.03
N LYS A 513 -15.74 5.31 -21.15
CA LYS A 513 -16.90 4.59 -21.69
C LYS A 513 -16.59 3.11 -21.94
N ARG A 514 -15.44 2.82 -22.59
CA ARG A 514 -15.00 1.44 -22.83
C ARG A 514 -14.74 0.67 -21.55
N TYR A 515 -14.10 1.31 -20.58
CA TYR A 515 -13.81 0.69 -19.28
C TYR A 515 -15.09 0.38 -18.51
N LEU A 516 -16.05 1.32 -18.44
CA LEU A 516 -17.33 1.11 -17.77
C LEU A 516 -18.11 -0.05 -18.37
N LYS A 517 -18.18 -0.12 -19.70
CA LYS A 517 -18.85 -1.24 -20.37
C LYS A 517 -18.26 -2.58 -19.93
N ALA A 518 -16.94 -2.74 -19.98
CA ALA A 518 -16.26 -3.97 -19.56
C ALA A 518 -16.42 -4.25 -18.05
N PHE A 519 -16.44 -3.20 -17.22
CA PHE A 519 -16.66 -3.33 -15.79
C PHE A 519 -18.07 -3.85 -15.49
N GLU A 520 -19.10 -3.25 -16.10
CA GLU A 520 -20.50 -3.63 -15.88
C GLU A 520 -20.82 -5.03 -16.42
N GLU A 521 -20.25 -5.40 -17.57
CA GLU A 521 -20.37 -6.75 -18.12
C GLU A 521 -19.82 -7.83 -17.18
N ARG A 522 -18.79 -7.50 -16.41
CA ARG A 522 -18.12 -8.45 -15.49
C ARG A 522 -18.69 -8.45 -14.07
N TRP A 523 -19.04 -7.28 -13.54
CA TRP A 523 -19.30 -7.11 -12.11
C TRP A 523 -20.74 -6.69 -11.79
N GLY A 524 -21.53 -6.32 -12.79
CA GLY A 524 -22.90 -5.85 -12.64
C GLY A 524 -23.04 -4.34 -12.91
N GLU A 525 -24.29 -3.91 -13.08
CA GLU A 525 -24.64 -2.55 -13.45
C GLU A 525 -24.44 -1.56 -12.27
N ILE A 526 -23.69 -0.49 -12.53
CA ILE A 526 -23.46 0.58 -11.55
C ILE A 526 -24.75 1.40 -11.43
N PRO A 527 -25.28 1.68 -10.20
CA PRO A 527 -26.46 2.53 -10.02
C PRO A 527 -26.29 3.90 -10.72
N SER A 528 -27.29 4.32 -11.50
CA SER A 528 -27.24 5.52 -12.33
C SER A 528 -26.79 6.76 -11.55
N ARG A 529 -27.26 6.92 -10.30
CA ARG A 529 -26.85 8.03 -9.45
C ARG A 529 -25.33 8.13 -9.25
N ILE A 530 -24.64 6.99 -9.17
CA ILE A 530 -23.18 6.92 -9.03
C ILE A 530 -22.55 7.10 -10.42
N LYS A 531 -23.00 6.32 -11.40
CA LYS A 531 -22.47 6.28 -12.77
C LYS A 531 -22.46 7.65 -13.44
N ASP A 532 -23.57 8.40 -13.31
CA ASP A 532 -23.75 9.68 -13.97
C ASP A 532 -23.09 10.86 -13.21
N SER A 533 -22.39 10.58 -12.13
CA SER A 533 -21.72 11.62 -11.31
C SER A 533 -20.43 12.16 -11.94
N LEU A 534 -19.78 11.39 -12.82
CA LEU A 534 -18.63 11.82 -13.62
C LEU A 534 -18.87 11.58 -15.10
N ARG A 535 -18.45 12.55 -15.92
CA ARG A 535 -18.63 12.48 -17.38
C ARG A 535 -17.81 11.34 -17.98
N TYR A 536 -18.43 10.57 -18.88
CA TYR A 536 -17.82 9.46 -19.64
C TYR A 536 -18.28 9.45 -21.12
N GLU A 537 -19.13 10.39 -21.53
CA GLU A 537 -19.58 10.61 -22.92
C GLU A 537 -19.15 11.97 -23.46
#